data_7f1ea2e74143ac63f87d0fbb3d86c550
#
_entry.id   7f1ea2e74143ac63f87d0fbb3d86c550
#
_cell.length_a   1.000
_cell.length_b   1.000
_cell.length_c   1.000
_cell.angle_alpha   90.00
_cell.angle_beta   90.00
_cell.angle_gamma   90.00
#
_symmetry.space_group_name_H-M   'P 1'
#
loop_
_entity.id
_entity.type
_entity.pdbx_description
1 polymer ?
#
loop_
_entity_poly.entity_id
_entity_poly.type
_entity_poly.pdbx_seq_one_letter_code
_entity_poly.pdbx_strand_id
1 'polypeptide(L)'
;MSSENMIARCRWQSTFDHQDQAAALQDFISQWSHSVLEQELDVFFSERCPAHQTWRIDTLQLDLGDIALEDMALELPRRLRVCLQTAFDELLSLPRSSASSRTESNLRILDMGQTLEDSLIGFLRHGSMPWWFKDARNIQQILDQLLSEQPDRVARILRDLGQSETVRKRVVWQLGETRLGRIIGLLEPWQAEVACTYAHQFIVLHNKRNVPNANSADYRNQVWLSVLSYLLVDRGTLFNTAAFLRSVIGRNARHYGLDPATLLELMFQAVQTLRPLGMIGLAFVTAIEMIYRQDQARLPGNMTAVSTQTLSPPEVDPSLSPIMDMRDQLLSDLLQPGSTCIDVWLERQPDRVQ
;
A
#
# COMPACT_ATOMS: atom_id res chain seq x y z
N MET A 1 12.05 24.34 -15.88
CA MET A 1 10.94 23.38 -15.84
C MET A 1 9.70 24.19 -15.53
N SER A 2 8.72 24.24 -16.40
CA SER A 2 7.44 24.93 -16.13
C SER A 2 6.79 24.27 -14.91
N SER A 3 6.46 25.07 -13.90
CA SER A 3 5.61 24.61 -12.81
C SER A 3 4.22 24.38 -13.41
N GLU A 4 3.80 23.14 -13.48
CA GLU A 4 2.50 22.78 -14.03
C GLU A 4 1.49 22.74 -12.90
N ASN A 5 0.56 23.70 -12.87
CA ASN A 5 -0.49 23.77 -11.89
C ASN A 5 -1.64 22.81 -12.29
N MET A 6 -2.28 22.18 -11.30
CA MET A 6 -3.34 21.23 -11.55
C MET A 6 -4.52 21.46 -10.61
N ILE A 7 -5.71 21.51 -11.18
CA ILE A 7 -6.95 21.65 -10.44
C ILE A 7 -7.79 20.39 -10.66
N ALA A 8 -8.05 19.64 -9.58
CA ALA A 8 -8.86 18.43 -9.66
C ALA A 8 -10.34 18.73 -9.91
N ARG A 9 -10.83 19.81 -9.32
CA ARG A 9 -12.23 20.24 -9.46
C ARG A 9 -12.36 21.74 -9.21
N CYS A 10 -13.09 22.43 -10.07
CA CYS A 10 -13.54 23.78 -9.88
C CYS A 10 -15.07 23.78 -9.76
N ARG A 11 -15.62 24.50 -8.80
CA ARG A 11 -17.07 24.68 -8.61
C ARG A 11 -17.37 26.15 -8.48
N TRP A 12 -18.33 26.61 -9.25
CA TRP A 12 -18.90 27.94 -9.15
C TRP A 12 -20.24 27.87 -8.43
N GLN A 13 -20.47 28.83 -7.57
CA GLN A 13 -21.77 29.07 -6.92
C GLN A 13 -22.10 30.55 -7.09
N SER A 14 -23.22 30.86 -7.70
CA SER A 14 -23.70 32.22 -7.91
C SER A 14 -25.15 32.31 -7.54
N THR A 15 -25.56 33.48 -6.99
CA THR A 15 -26.94 33.87 -6.72
C THR A 15 -27.28 35.03 -7.67
N PHE A 16 -28.45 35.04 -8.27
CA PHE A 16 -28.87 36.05 -9.23
C PHE A 16 -30.38 36.31 -9.04
N ASP A 17 -30.80 37.56 -9.35
CA ASP A 17 -32.16 38.00 -9.06
C ASP A 17 -33.17 37.55 -10.13
N HIS A 18 -32.75 37.34 -11.37
CA HIS A 18 -33.63 37.06 -12.49
C HIS A 18 -33.22 35.75 -13.21
N GLN A 19 -34.18 34.84 -13.37
CA GLN A 19 -33.94 33.50 -13.94
C GLN A 19 -33.49 33.53 -15.44
N ASP A 20 -33.87 34.57 -16.18
CA ASP A 20 -33.48 34.79 -17.59
C ASP A 20 -31.97 35.03 -17.74
N GLN A 21 -31.29 35.49 -16.69
CA GLN A 21 -29.85 35.73 -16.68
C GLN A 21 -29.03 34.43 -16.50
N ALA A 22 -29.66 33.36 -16.03
CA ALA A 22 -28.97 32.12 -15.64
C ALA A 22 -28.16 31.48 -16.77
N ALA A 23 -28.76 31.39 -17.96
CA ALA A 23 -28.11 30.78 -19.14
C ALA A 23 -26.91 31.61 -19.61
N ALA A 24 -27.06 32.93 -19.72
CA ALA A 24 -25.99 33.82 -20.10
C ALA A 24 -24.82 33.82 -19.10
N LEU A 25 -25.12 33.77 -17.80
CA LEU A 25 -24.13 33.65 -16.74
C LEU A 25 -23.39 32.30 -16.81
N GLN A 26 -24.09 31.21 -17.02
CA GLN A 26 -23.49 29.88 -17.15
C GLN A 26 -22.52 29.79 -18.35
N ASP A 27 -22.94 30.28 -19.49
CA ASP A 27 -22.11 30.31 -20.69
C ASP A 27 -20.87 31.20 -20.52
N PHE A 28 -21.04 32.38 -19.90
CA PHE A 28 -19.93 33.26 -19.59
C PHE A 28 -18.92 32.60 -18.65
N ILE A 29 -19.37 32.04 -17.50
CA ILE A 29 -18.51 31.38 -16.52
C ILE A 29 -17.80 30.19 -17.16
N SER A 30 -18.48 29.39 -17.96
CA SER A 30 -17.89 28.27 -18.67
C SER A 30 -16.77 28.70 -19.60
N GLN A 31 -17.00 29.67 -20.44
CA GLN A 31 -16.00 30.20 -21.37
C GLN A 31 -14.84 30.86 -20.63
N TRP A 32 -15.13 31.66 -19.62
CA TRP A 32 -14.15 32.37 -18.82
C TRP A 32 -13.25 31.37 -18.03
N SER A 33 -13.84 30.32 -17.49
CA SER A 33 -13.09 29.29 -16.75
C SER A 33 -12.03 28.59 -17.63
N HIS A 34 -12.36 28.33 -18.90
CA HIS A 34 -11.41 27.67 -19.80
C HIS A 34 -10.38 28.62 -20.44
N SER A 35 -10.69 29.90 -20.57
CA SER A 35 -9.83 30.82 -21.31
C SER A 35 -8.99 31.73 -20.40
N VAL A 36 -9.56 32.20 -19.31
CA VAL A 36 -8.94 33.21 -18.46
C VAL A 36 -8.54 32.65 -17.08
N LEU A 37 -9.42 31.88 -16.43
CA LEU A 37 -9.16 31.37 -15.08
C LEU A 37 -7.91 30.49 -15.03
N GLU A 38 -7.76 29.56 -15.96
CA GLU A 38 -6.59 28.67 -15.98
C GLU A 38 -5.30 29.51 -16.11
N GLN A 39 -5.27 30.48 -16.99
CA GLN A 39 -4.11 31.33 -17.19
C GLN A 39 -3.79 32.21 -15.97
N GLU A 40 -4.80 32.80 -15.34
CA GLU A 40 -4.65 33.63 -14.15
C GLU A 40 -4.10 32.83 -12.97
N LEU A 41 -4.63 31.59 -12.78
CA LEU A 41 -4.17 30.68 -11.73
C LEU A 41 -2.74 30.19 -12.01
N ASP A 42 -2.42 29.86 -13.24
CA ASP A 42 -1.06 29.44 -13.62
C ASP A 42 -0.03 30.55 -13.35
N VAL A 43 -0.32 31.78 -13.75
CA VAL A 43 0.55 32.91 -13.46
C VAL A 43 0.69 33.09 -11.95
N PHE A 44 -0.42 33.14 -11.22
CA PHE A 44 -0.42 33.37 -9.78
C PHE A 44 0.42 32.35 -9.00
N PHE A 45 0.22 31.05 -9.29
CA PHE A 45 0.95 29.99 -8.57
C PHE A 45 2.39 29.83 -9.06
N SER A 46 2.67 30.04 -10.35
CA SER A 46 4.05 29.96 -10.88
C SER A 46 4.96 31.04 -10.32
N GLU A 47 4.43 32.21 -10.02
CA GLU A 47 5.21 33.29 -9.37
C GLU A 47 5.53 33.01 -7.89
N ARG A 48 4.71 32.18 -7.21
CA ARG A 48 4.78 31.99 -5.75
C ARG A 48 5.36 30.64 -5.35
N CYS A 49 5.14 29.61 -6.15
CA CYS A 49 5.59 28.27 -5.83
C CYS A 49 7.04 28.06 -6.33
N PRO A 50 8.03 27.86 -5.42
CA PRO A 50 9.40 27.59 -5.83
C PRO A 50 9.49 26.28 -6.63
N ALA A 51 10.35 26.26 -7.66
CA ALA A 51 10.49 25.11 -8.57
C ALA A 51 10.91 23.79 -7.92
N HIS A 52 11.46 23.84 -6.69
CA HIS A 52 11.89 22.67 -5.92
C HIS A 52 10.85 22.20 -4.90
N GLN A 53 9.68 22.82 -4.85
CA GLN A 53 8.60 22.50 -3.93
C GLN A 53 7.34 22.12 -4.70
N THR A 54 6.54 21.26 -4.09
CA THR A 54 5.18 20.95 -4.54
C THR A 54 4.20 21.42 -3.47
N TRP A 55 3.29 22.30 -3.87
CA TRP A 55 2.25 22.81 -2.99
C TRP A 55 0.94 22.10 -3.26
N ARG A 56 0.35 21.53 -2.24
CA ARG A 56 -0.93 20.81 -2.31
C ARG A 56 -1.94 21.53 -1.44
N ILE A 57 -2.97 22.06 -2.06
CA ILE A 57 -4.09 22.70 -1.41
C ILE A 57 -5.29 21.77 -1.56
N ASP A 58 -5.85 21.31 -0.45
CA ASP A 58 -6.97 20.37 -0.49
C ASP A 58 -8.27 21.08 -0.91
N THR A 59 -8.49 22.31 -0.44
CA THR A 59 -9.63 23.15 -0.83
C THR A 59 -9.23 24.63 -0.77
N LEU A 60 -9.56 25.36 -1.82
CA LEU A 60 -9.44 26.81 -1.86
C LEU A 60 -10.83 27.39 -2.13
N GLN A 61 -11.38 28.11 -1.18
CA GLN A 61 -12.67 28.78 -1.29
C GLN A 61 -12.44 30.28 -1.42
N LEU A 62 -13.02 30.88 -2.48
CA LEU A 62 -12.89 32.30 -2.76
C LEU A 62 -14.29 32.90 -2.79
N ASP A 63 -14.49 33.99 -2.07
CA ASP A 63 -15.68 34.81 -2.16
C ASP A 63 -15.38 36.05 -3.02
N LEU A 64 -15.98 36.09 -4.21
CA LEU A 64 -15.75 37.17 -5.17
C LEU A 64 -16.70 38.37 -4.97
N GLY A 65 -17.65 38.25 -4.02
CA GLY A 65 -18.64 39.26 -3.74
C GLY A 65 -19.63 39.50 -4.90
N ASP A 66 -20.36 40.60 -4.81
CA ASP A 66 -21.37 40.95 -5.81
C ASP A 66 -20.73 41.64 -7.01
N ILE A 67 -21.01 41.15 -8.21
CA ILE A 67 -20.51 41.70 -9.48
C ILE A 67 -21.69 41.91 -10.43
N ALA A 68 -21.82 43.11 -10.97
CA ALA A 68 -22.82 43.37 -12.00
C ALA A 68 -22.50 42.57 -13.26
N LEU A 69 -23.52 42.00 -13.92
CA LEU A 69 -23.32 41.12 -15.08
C LEU A 69 -22.59 41.83 -16.23
N GLU A 70 -22.83 43.12 -16.41
CA GLU A 70 -22.20 43.99 -17.40
C GLU A 70 -20.69 44.19 -17.15
N ASP A 71 -20.27 44.18 -15.91
CA ASP A 71 -18.90 44.41 -15.48
C ASP A 71 -18.09 43.10 -15.26
N MET A 72 -18.73 41.94 -15.38
CA MET A 72 -18.10 40.64 -15.07
C MET A 72 -16.78 40.42 -15.82
N ALA A 73 -16.72 40.76 -17.07
CA ALA A 73 -15.52 40.53 -17.89
C ALA A 73 -14.29 41.32 -17.37
N LEU A 74 -14.52 42.47 -16.75
CA LEU A 74 -13.47 43.35 -16.24
C LEU A 74 -13.19 43.11 -14.73
N GLU A 75 -14.25 42.97 -13.96
CA GLU A 75 -14.15 42.90 -12.50
C GLU A 75 -13.76 41.50 -11.99
N LEU A 76 -14.21 40.44 -12.66
CA LEU A 76 -13.97 39.05 -12.22
C LEU A 76 -12.46 38.70 -12.13
N PRO A 77 -11.61 39.02 -13.11
CA PRO A 77 -10.17 38.77 -13.02
C PRO A 77 -9.51 39.57 -11.89
N ARG A 78 -9.92 40.82 -11.71
CA ARG A 78 -9.38 41.68 -10.66
C ARG A 78 -9.70 41.16 -9.28
N ARG A 79 -10.97 40.82 -9.02
CA ARG A 79 -11.42 40.30 -7.74
C ARG A 79 -10.82 38.93 -7.45
N LEU A 80 -10.74 38.06 -8.49
CA LEU A 80 -10.07 36.78 -8.35
C LEU A 80 -8.64 36.95 -7.83
N ARG A 81 -7.84 37.84 -8.40
CA ARG A 81 -6.46 38.07 -7.94
C ARG A 81 -6.39 38.56 -6.50
N VAL A 82 -7.26 39.48 -6.11
CA VAL A 82 -7.30 39.99 -4.72
C VAL A 82 -7.72 38.90 -3.76
N CYS A 83 -8.76 38.14 -4.07
CA CYS A 83 -9.23 37.05 -3.22
C CYS A 83 -8.21 35.92 -3.13
N LEU A 84 -7.55 35.56 -4.25
CA LEU A 84 -6.45 34.59 -4.26
C LEU A 84 -5.32 35.04 -3.36
N GLN A 85 -4.89 36.31 -3.46
CA GLN A 85 -3.83 36.85 -2.62
C GLN A 85 -4.18 36.76 -1.15
N THR A 86 -5.38 37.21 -0.77
CA THR A 86 -5.85 37.19 0.62
C THR A 86 -5.94 35.76 1.16
N ALA A 87 -6.63 34.89 0.43
CA ALA A 87 -6.80 33.47 0.85
C ALA A 87 -5.43 32.76 0.96
N PHE A 88 -4.50 33.09 0.08
CA PHE A 88 -3.18 32.51 0.07
C PHE A 88 -2.32 33.01 1.24
N ASP A 89 -2.37 34.30 1.54
CA ASP A 89 -1.67 34.89 2.69
C ASP A 89 -2.24 34.34 4.01
N GLU A 90 -3.54 34.10 4.08
CA GLU A 90 -4.18 33.40 5.20
C GLU A 90 -3.68 31.97 5.36
N LEU A 91 -3.65 31.19 4.25
CA LEU A 91 -3.12 29.82 4.27
C LEU A 91 -1.67 29.75 4.73
N LEU A 92 -0.84 30.71 4.33
CA LEU A 92 0.57 30.78 4.73
C LEU A 92 0.77 31.26 6.18
N SER A 93 -0.15 32.05 6.71
CA SER A 93 -0.10 32.58 8.07
C SER A 93 -0.54 31.59 9.14
N LEU A 94 -1.29 30.52 8.75
CA LEU A 94 -1.69 29.47 9.67
C LEU A 94 -0.46 28.76 10.28
N PRO A 95 -0.43 28.54 11.61
CA PRO A 95 0.69 27.90 12.26
C PRO A 95 0.89 26.50 11.66
N ARG A 96 2.09 26.30 11.11
CA ARG A 96 2.51 24.98 10.58
C ARG A 96 2.63 24.03 11.75
N SER A 97 1.60 23.24 12.02
CA SER A 97 1.70 22.24 13.06
C SER A 97 2.75 21.20 12.67
N SER A 98 3.74 21.09 13.57
CA SER A 98 4.85 20.14 13.45
C SER A 98 4.34 18.73 13.17
N ALA A 99 4.91 18.11 12.20
CA ALA A 99 4.95 16.71 11.68
C ALA A 99 4.05 15.59 12.24
N SER A 100 3.28 15.78 13.29
CA SER A 100 2.49 14.70 13.93
C SER A 100 0.99 14.70 13.64
N SER A 101 0.44 15.74 13.02
CA SER A 101 -0.97 15.77 12.60
C SER A 101 -1.10 15.97 11.08
N ARG A 102 -0.90 14.90 10.33
CA ARG A 102 -1.02 14.86 8.86
C ARG A 102 -2.43 15.14 8.32
N THR A 103 -3.40 15.41 9.16
CA THR A 103 -4.81 15.33 8.78
C THR A 103 -5.56 16.68 8.71
N GLU A 104 -4.97 17.81 9.13
CA GLU A 104 -5.76 19.04 9.32
C GLU A 104 -5.24 20.32 8.65
N SER A 105 -4.11 20.32 7.97
CA SER A 105 -3.70 21.52 7.24
C SER A 105 -4.15 21.48 5.78
N ASN A 106 -4.97 22.47 5.41
CA ASN A 106 -5.48 22.67 4.04
C ASN A 106 -4.35 22.92 3.01
N LEU A 107 -3.15 23.34 3.45
CA LEU A 107 -1.98 23.56 2.63
C LEU A 107 -0.83 22.65 3.08
N ARG A 108 -0.29 21.85 2.17
CA ARG A 108 0.94 21.06 2.37
C ARG A 108 2.00 21.52 1.39
N ILE A 109 3.15 21.91 1.94
CA ILE A 109 4.34 22.26 1.15
C ILE A 109 5.31 21.08 1.26
N LEU A 110 5.59 20.43 0.14
CA LEU A 110 6.40 19.23 0.04
C LEU A 110 7.67 19.55 -0.73
N ASP A 111 8.80 19.05 -0.24
CA ASP A 111 10.00 18.97 -1.04
C ASP A 111 9.92 17.85 -2.08
N MET A 112 10.90 17.74 -2.96
CA MET A 112 10.92 16.70 -3.99
C MET A 112 10.93 15.29 -3.38
N GLY A 113 11.68 15.07 -2.31
CA GLY A 113 11.75 13.79 -1.62
C GLY A 113 10.41 13.37 -1.01
N GLN A 114 9.72 14.31 -0.36
CA GLN A 114 8.38 14.11 0.19
C GLN A 114 7.33 13.87 -0.92
N THR A 115 7.48 14.57 -2.04
CA THR A 115 6.60 14.37 -3.22
C THR A 115 6.74 12.96 -3.79
N LEU A 116 7.97 12.45 -3.90
CA LEU A 116 8.23 11.08 -4.34
C LEU A 116 7.72 10.04 -3.33
N GLU A 117 7.90 10.32 -2.02
CA GLU A 117 7.38 9.48 -0.93
C GLU A 117 5.85 9.37 -1.00
N ASP A 118 5.14 10.51 -1.11
CA ASP A 118 3.69 10.54 -1.24
C ASP A 118 3.20 9.83 -2.51
N SER A 119 3.98 9.92 -3.59
CA SER A 119 3.68 9.22 -4.85
C SER A 119 3.80 7.71 -4.70
N LEU A 120 4.85 7.23 -4.01
CA LEU A 120 5.03 5.82 -3.69
C LEU A 120 3.88 5.31 -2.79
N ILE A 121 3.53 6.06 -1.75
CA ILE A 121 2.42 5.72 -0.85
C ILE A 121 1.09 5.63 -1.63
N GLY A 122 0.82 6.62 -2.48
CA GLY A 122 -0.37 6.65 -3.34
C GLY A 122 -0.44 5.42 -4.25
N PHE A 123 0.65 5.13 -4.94
CA PHE A 123 0.76 3.95 -5.79
C PHE A 123 0.57 2.63 -5.01
N LEU A 124 1.23 2.47 -3.88
CA LEU A 124 1.10 1.25 -3.06
C LEU A 124 -0.34 1.05 -2.56
N ARG A 125 -1.06 2.11 -2.24
CA ARG A 125 -2.46 2.04 -1.79
C ARG A 125 -3.45 1.80 -2.93
N HIS A 126 -3.28 2.49 -4.06
CA HIS A 126 -4.31 2.55 -5.11
C HIS A 126 -3.94 1.75 -6.38
N GLY A 127 -2.65 1.45 -6.60
CA GLY A 127 -2.15 0.72 -7.78
C GLY A 127 -1.94 1.58 -9.01
N SER A 128 -2.20 2.87 -8.92
CA SER A 128 -1.97 3.87 -9.96
C SER A 128 -1.19 5.04 -9.39
N MET A 129 -0.47 5.76 -10.26
CA MET A 129 0.17 7.01 -9.86
C MET A 129 -0.90 8.03 -9.47
N PRO A 130 -0.66 8.85 -8.44
CA PRO A 130 -1.57 9.92 -8.09
C PRO A 130 -1.77 10.89 -9.26
N TRP A 131 -3.01 11.38 -9.45
CA TRP A 131 -3.38 12.28 -10.56
C TRP A 131 -2.56 13.57 -10.60
N TRP A 132 -2.10 14.03 -9.45
CA TRP A 132 -1.30 15.25 -9.29
C TRP A 132 0.20 15.03 -9.59
N PHE A 133 0.66 13.78 -9.78
CA PHE A 133 2.05 13.47 -10.08
C PHE A 133 2.26 13.40 -11.59
N LYS A 134 2.81 14.46 -12.18
CA LYS A 134 3.06 14.56 -13.62
C LYS A 134 4.51 14.30 -14.04
N ASP A 135 5.38 13.92 -13.12
CA ASP A 135 6.75 13.57 -13.47
C ASP A 135 6.76 12.39 -14.45
N ALA A 136 7.60 12.45 -15.47
CA ALA A 136 7.77 11.39 -16.46
C ALA A 136 8.34 10.09 -15.89
N ARG A 137 8.83 10.12 -14.63
CA ARG A 137 9.36 8.94 -13.94
C ARG A 137 8.26 7.93 -13.66
N ASN A 138 8.54 6.67 -13.97
CA ASN A 138 7.70 5.57 -13.57
C ASN A 138 7.95 5.21 -12.08
N ILE A 139 7.05 4.41 -11.51
CA ILE A 139 7.13 4.00 -10.10
C ILE A 139 8.44 3.28 -9.76
N GLN A 140 9.02 2.59 -10.71
CA GLN A 140 10.27 1.86 -10.51
C GLN A 140 11.45 2.82 -10.35
N GLN A 141 11.49 3.88 -11.15
CA GLN A 141 12.51 4.94 -11.04
C GLN A 141 12.37 5.74 -9.74
N ILE A 142 11.13 6.04 -9.36
CA ILE A 142 10.83 6.69 -8.07
C ILE A 142 11.34 5.83 -6.91
N LEU A 143 11.03 4.55 -6.93
CA LEU A 143 11.48 3.63 -5.90
C LEU A 143 13.01 3.52 -5.88
N ASP A 144 13.68 3.41 -7.04
CA ASP A 144 15.13 3.33 -7.12
C ASP A 144 15.80 4.57 -6.51
N GLN A 145 15.25 5.75 -6.78
CA GLN A 145 15.71 7.00 -6.19
C GLN A 145 15.51 7.01 -4.67
N LEU A 146 14.31 6.70 -4.19
CA LEU A 146 14.00 6.65 -2.76
C LEU A 146 14.83 5.60 -2.01
N LEU A 147 15.07 4.44 -2.62
CA LEU A 147 15.94 3.39 -2.05
C LEU A 147 17.40 3.85 -1.92
N SER A 148 17.83 4.79 -2.74
CA SER A 148 19.19 5.33 -2.72
C SER A 148 19.33 6.52 -1.78
N GLU A 149 18.34 7.41 -1.75
CA GLU A 149 18.41 8.67 -1.01
C GLU A 149 17.80 8.56 0.40
N GLN A 150 16.75 7.77 0.58
CA GLN A 150 15.95 7.71 1.81
C GLN A 150 15.52 6.27 2.18
N PRO A 151 16.46 5.33 2.31
CA PRO A 151 16.14 3.91 2.54
C PRO A 151 15.28 3.67 3.79
N ASP A 152 15.56 4.37 4.89
CA ASP A 152 14.82 4.21 6.13
C ASP A 152 13.35 4.64 6.03
N ARG A 153 13.05 5.63 5.18
CA ARG A 153 11.66 6.05 4.91
C ARG A 153 10.93 4.99 4.11
N VAL A 154 11.57 4.44 3.08
CA VAL A 154 11.00 3.33 2.30
C VAL A 154 10.72 2.13 3.20
N ALA A 155 11.67 1.77 4.08
CA ALA A 155 11.47 0.67 5.03
C ALA A 155 10.26 0.89 5.95
N ARG A 156 10.06 2.13 6.45
CA ARG A 156 8.89 2.49 7.25
C ARG A 156 7.59 2.36 6.46
N ILE A 157 7.53 2.94 5.27
CA ILE A 157 6.35 2.86 4.39
C ILE A 157 5.97 1.41 4.12
N LEU A 158 6.96 0.57 3.83
CA LEU A 158 6.72 -0.85 3.54
C LEU A 158 6.28 -1.63 4.78
N ARG A 159 6.79 -1.32 5.98
CA ARG A 159 6.31 -1.93 7.23
C ARG A 159 4.87 -1.53 7.54
N ASP A 160 4.53 -0.26 7.36
CA ASP A 160 3.20 0.27 7.65
C ASP A 160 2.15 -0.23 6.65
N LEU A 161 2.41 -0.07 5.35
CA LEU A 161 1.46 -0.43 4.30
C LEU A 161 1.49 -1.92 3.95
N GLY A 162 2.62 -2.58 4.14
CA GLY A 162 2.83 -3.98 3.80
C GLY A 162 2.06 -4.98 4.68
N GLN A 163 1.36 -4.51 5.72
CA GLN A 163 0.37 -5.31 6.43
C GLN A 163 -0.78 -5.73 5.50
N SER A 164 -1.08 -4.93 4.47
CA SER A 164 -2.08 -5.23 3.45
C SER A 164 -1.53 -6.23 2.42
N GLU A 165 -2.25 -7.32 2.17
CA GLU A 165 -1.89 -8.29 1.13
C GLU A 165 -1.91 -7.66 -0.27
N THR A 166 -2.86 -6.76 -0.54
CA THR A 166 -2.94 -6.03 -1.81
C THR A 166 -1.68 -5.24 -2.09
N VAL A 167 -1.12 -4.58 -1.07
CA VAL A 167 0.14 -3.84 -1.18
C VAL A 167 1.30 -4.79 -1.47
N ARG A 168 1.41 -5.91 -0.73
CA ARG A 168 2.46 -6.91 -0.99
C ARG A 168 2.38 -7.49 -2.40
N LYS A 169 1.16 -7.79 -2.88
CA LYS A 169 0.94 -8.20 -4.27
C LYS A 169 1.47 -7.16 -5.26
N ARG A 170 1.13 -5.87 -5.10
CA ARG A 170 1.64 -4.80 -5.97
C ARG A 170 3.15 -4.73 -5.98
N VAL A 171 3.78 -4.81 -4.81
CA VAL A 171 5.25 -4.82 -4.70
C VAL A 171 5.85 -5.96 -5.52
N VAL A 172 5.31 -7.18 -5.39
CA VAL A 172 5.84 -8.35 -6.11
C VAL A 172 5.62 -8.26 -7.61
N TRP A 173 4.39 -7.93 -8.05
CA TRP A 173 4.02 -7.98 -9.48
C TRP A 173 4.54 -6.79 -10.30
N GLN A 174 4.77 -5.63 -9.66
CA GLN A 174 5.02 -4.40 -10.40
C GLN A 174 6.44 -3.83 -10.24
N LEU A 175 7.17 -4.20 -9.19
CA LEU A 175 8.48 -3.59 -8.94
C LEU A 175 9.67 -4.38 -9.47
N GLY A 176 9.49 -5.66 -9.75
CA GLY A 176 10.55 -6.53 -10.30
C GLY A 176 11.51 -7.08 -9.24
N GLU A 177 12.17 -8.19 -9.59
CA GLU A 177 12.93 -9.04 -8.67
C GLU A 177 14.17 -8.34 -8.07
N THR A 178 14.88 -7.57 -8.87
CA THR A 178 16.05 -6.80 -8.39
C THR A 178 15.68 -5.83 -7.27
N ARG A 179 14.53 -5.16 -7.41
CA ARG A 179 14.04 -4.24 -6.38
C ARG A 179 13.51 -4.97 -5.16
N LEU A 180 12.91 -6.15 -5.35
CA LEU A 180 12.51 -7.02 -4.24
C LEU A 180 13.71 -7.41 -3.39
N GLY A 181 14.84 -7.76 -3.98
CA GLY A 181 16.08 -8.04 -3.25
C GLY A 181 16.54 -6.84 -2.41
N ARG A 182 16.52 -5.62 -2.97
CA ARG A 182 16.84 -4.38 -2.23
C ARG A 182 15.85 -4.13 -1.09
N ILE A 183 14.56 -4.31 -1.32
CA ILE A 183 13.50 -4.17 -0.30
C ILE A 183 13.74 -5.17 0.85
N ILE A 184 14.02 -6.43 0.54
CA ILE A 184 14.33 -7.45 1.54
C ILE A 184 15.56 -7.07 2.34
N GLY A 185 16.60 -6.53 1.68
CA GLY A 185 17.79 -5.98 2.33
C GLY A 185 17.49 -4.85 3.32
N LEU A 186 16.50 -4.01 3.05
CA LEU A 186 16.05 -2.97 3.98
C LEU A 186 15.23 -3.50 5.15
N LEU A 187 14.39 -4.50 4.88
CA LEU A 187 13.50 -5.08 5.91
C LEU A 187 14.25 -5.97 6.88
N GLU A 188 15.25 -6.70 6.37
CA GLU A 188 16.05 -7.68 7.12
C GLU A 188 17.53 -7.65 6.70
N PRO A 189 18.31 -6.64 7.11
CA PRO A 189 19.68 -6.46 6.65
C PRO A 189 20.60 -7.66 6.92
N TRP A 190 20.41 -8.34 8.04
CA TRP A 190 21.29 -9.43 8.49
C TRP A 190 21.00 -10.77 7.82
N GLN A 191 19.78 -10.99 7.34
CA GLN A 191 19.35 -12.28 6.77
C GLN A 191 18.79 -12.16 5.34
N ALA A 192 18.96 -11.00 4.72
CA ALA A 192 18.46 -10.73 3.38
C ALA A 192 18.99 -11.73 2.35
N GLU A 193 20.30 -12.01 2.42
CA GLU A 193 20.96 -12.95 1.51
C GLU A 193 20.37 -14.36 1.66
N VAL A 194 20.16 -14.81 2.89
CA VAL A 194 19.54 -16.12 3.19
C VAL A 194 18.12 -16.17 2.65
N ALA A 195 17.31 -15.14 2.92
CA ALA A 195 15.93 -15.08 2.46
C ALA A 195 15.82 -15.07 0.93
N CYS A 196 16.64 -14.26 0.26
CA CYS A 196 16.69 -14.19 -1.20
C CYS A 196 17.21 -15.50 -1.82
N THR A 197 18.28 -16.07 -1.26
CA THR A 197 18.83 -17.36 -1.71
C THR A 197 17.78 -18.46 -1.61
N TYR A 198 17.08 -18.56 -0.50
CA TYR A 198 16.06 -19.60 -0.34
C TYR A 198 14.84 -19.35 -1.24
N ALA A 199 14.43 -18.11 -1.46
CA ALA A 199 13.42 -17.80 -2.48
C ALA A 199 13.81 -18.31 -3.86
N HIS A 200 15.04 -18.06 -4.29
CA HIS A 200 15.56 -18.57 -5.56
C HIS A 200 15.65 -20.11 -5.58
N GLN A 201 16.04 -20.75 -4.48
CA GLN A 201 16.08 -22.21 -4.40
C GLN A 201 14.69 -22.85 -4.54
N PHE A 202 13.64 -22.25 -3.96
CA PHE A 202 12.25 -22.66 -4.19
C PHE A 202 11.88 -22.58 -5.68
N ILE A 203 12.22 -21.47 -6.33
CA ILE A 203 11.94 -21.26 -7.76
C ILE A 203 12.70 -22.28 -8.62
N VAL A 204 13.97 -22.54 -8.32
CA VAL A 204 14.78 -23.55 -9.01
C VAL A 204 14.18 -24.95 -8.83
N LEU A 205 13.80 -25.32 -7.60
CA LEU A 205 13.15 -26.60 -7.28
C LEU A 205 11.89 -26.80 -8.13
N HIS A 206 11.02 -25.78 -8.15
CA HIS A 206 9.81 -25.80 -8.96
C HIS A 206 10.11 -25.95 -10.46
N ASN A 207 11.00 -25.13 -11.01
CA ASN A 207 11.34 -25.17 -12.44
C ASN A 207 11.92 -26.53 -12.88
N LYS A 208 12.57 -27.27 -11.97
CA LYS A 208 13.19 -28.57 -12.26
C LYS A 208 12.24 -29.74 -12.04
N ARG A 209 11.31 -29.64 -11.12
CA ARG A 209 10.47 -30.76 -10.67
C ARG A 209 8.96 -30.47 -10.71
N ASN A 210 8.58 -29.27 -11.08
CA ASN A 210 7.17 -28.81 -11.10
C ASN A 210 6.43 -29.08 -9.78
N VAL A 211 7.09 -28.78 -8.66
CA VAL A 211 6.54 -28.94 -7.31
C VAL A 211 6.33 -27.56 -6.67
N PRO A 212 5.09 -27.16 -6.37
CA PRO A 212 3.82 -27.78 -6.75
C PRO A 212 3.57 -27.70 -8.26
N ASN A 213 2.61 -28.46 -8.78
CA ASN A 213 2.21 -28.37 -10.20
C ASN A 213 1.50 -27.02 -10.45
N ALA A 214 2.25 -26.06 -11.02
CA ALA A 214 1.81 -24.69 -11.21
C ALA A 214 2.54 -24.01 -12.37
N ASN A 215 2.03 -22.88 -12.82
CA ASN A 215 2.75 -22.03 -13.76
C ASN A 215 4.00 -21.41 -13.10
N SER A 216 5.14 -21.47 -13.78
CA SER A 216 6.42 -20.97 -13.22
C SER A 216 6.43 -19.49 -12.89
N ALA A 217 5.72 -18.64 -13.65
CA ALA A 217 5.64 -17.21 -13.37
C ALA A 217 4.78 -16.96 -12.12
N ASP A 218 3.63 -17.64 -12.00
CA ASP A 218 2.76 -17.55 -10.83
C ASP A 218 3.47 -18.06 -9.58
N TYR A 219 4.16 -19.21 -9.70
CA TYR A 219 4.91 -19.76 -8.57
C TYR A 219 6.01 -18.82 -8.09
N ARG A 220 6.77 -18.22 -9.00
CA ARG A 220 7.78 -17.21 -8.66
C ARG A 220 7.18 -16.06 -7.87
N ASN A 221 6.10 -15.48 -8.36
CA ASN A 221 5.42 -14.39 -7.71
C ASN A 221 4.87 -14.82 -6.33
N GLN A 222 4.31 -16.02 -6.23
CA GLN A 222 3.79 -16.55 -4.98
C GLN A 222 4.89 -16.80 -3.94
N VAL A 223 6.08 -17.27 -4.36
CA VAL A 223 7.24 -17.40 -3.48
C VAL A 223 7.64 -16.03 -2.92
N TRP A 224 7.82 -15.01 -3.78
CA TRP A 224 8.18 -13.66 -3.34
C TRP A 224 7.10 -13.03 -2.44
N LEU A 225 5.82 -13.26 -2.75
CA LEU A 225 4.73 -12.82 -1.90
C LEU A 225 4.79 -13.49 -0.52
N SER A 226 5.12 -14.76 -0.47
CA SER A 226 5.27 -15.49 0.79
C SER A 226 6.46 -15.00 1.62
N VAL A 227 7.59 -14.68 0.96
CA VAL A 227 8.76 -14.06 1.60
C VAL A 227 8.41 -12.71 2.21
N LEU A 228 7.80 -11.81 1.45
CA LEU A 228 7.37 -10.51 1.96
C LEU A 228 6.33 -10.64 3.07
N SER A 229 5.43 -11.62 2.96
CA SER A 229 4.43 -11.85 4.01
C SER A 229 5.07 -12.31 5.31
N TYR A 230 6.08 -13.16 5.25
CA TYR A 230 6.84 -13.54 6.44
C TYR A 230 7.51 -12.31 7.07
N LEU A 231 8.23 -11.52 6.28
CA LEU A 231 8.99 -10.38 6.78
C LEU A 231 8.13 -9.24 7.34
N LEU A 232 6.94 -9.05 6.80
CA LEU A 232 6.06 -7.92 7.14
C LEU A 232 4.93 -8.29 8.11
N VAL A 233 4.50 -9.56 8.16
CA VAL A 233 3.32 -9.98 8.94
C VAL A 233 3.64 -11.06 9.96
N ASP A 234 4.35 -12.13 9.57
CA ASP A 234 4.50 -13.32 10.41
C ASP A 234 5.76 -13.27 11.28
N ARG A 235 6.68 -12.37 10.98
CA ARG A 235 7.96 -12.26 11.66
C ARG A 235 7.78 -11.81 13.11
N GLY A 236 8.35 -12.58 14.01
CA GLY A 236 8.55 -12.15 15.40
C GLY A 236 9.71 -11.12 15.53
N THR A 237 10.26 -10.97 16.73
CA THR A 237 11.36 -10.04 17.02
C THR A 237 12.65 -10.38 16.29
N LEU A 238 12.89 -11.67 16.04
CA LEU A 238 14.11 -12.18 15.39
C LEU A 238 13.76 -13.04 14.17
N PHE A 239 14.59 -12.96 13.13
CA PHE A 239 14.48 -13.85 11.98
C PHE A 239 14.82 -15.29 12.39
N ASN A 240 13.94 -16.23 12.05
CA ASN A 240 14.14 -17.65 12.28
C ASN A 240 13.98 -18.41 10.98
N THR A 241 15.04 -19.05 10.52
CA THR A 241 15.09 -19.76 9.24
C THR A 241 14.04 -20.87 9.15
N ALA A 242 13.83 -21.64 10.21
CA ALA A 242 12.84 -22.71 10.19
C ALA A 242 11.40 -22.16 10.15
N ALA A 243 11.12 -21.10 10.91
CA ALA A 243 9.83 -20.41 10.88
C ALA A 243 9.60 -19.76 9.51
N PHE A 244 10.62 -19.14 8.93
CA PHE A 244 10.59 -18.57 7.58
C PHE A 244 10.21 -19.64 6.54
N LEU A 245 10.93 -20.75 6.49
CA LEU A 245 10.65 -21.81 5.54
C LEU A 245 9.26 -22.42 5.72
N ARG A 246 8.83 -22.68 6.97
CA ARG A 246 7.47 -23.16 7.25
C ARG A 246 6.41 -22.16 6.80
N SER A 247 6.63 -20.87 7.04
CA SER A 247 5.69 -19.83 6.56
C SER A 247 5.61 -19.81 5.03
N VAL A 248 6.75 -19.83 4.34
CA VAL A 248 6.78 -19.85 2.86
C VAL A 248 6.10 -21.12 2.32
N ILE A 249 6.45 -22.31 2.83
CA ILE A 249 5.83 -23.57 2.41
C ILE A 249 4.34 -23.58 2.70
N GLY A 250 3.93 -23.21 3.91
CA GLY A 250 2.53 -23.20 4.32
C GLY A 250 1.67 -22.21 3.53
N ARG A 251 2.21 -21.05 3.14
CA ARG A 251 1.51 -20.08 2.28
C ARG A 251 1.38 -20.58 0.84
N ASN A 252 2.44 -21.18 0.30
CA ASN A 252 2.41 -21.80 -1.03
C ASN A 252 1.43 -22.99 -1.04
N ALA A 253 1.47 -23.88 -0.04
CA ALA A 253 0.54 -24.99 0.06
C ALA A 253 -0.92 -24.51 0.03
N ARG A 254 -1.27 -23.54 0.90
CA ARG A 254 -2.62 -22.97 0.92
C ARG A 254 -3.03 -22.34 -0.41
N HIS A 255 -2.13 -21.64 -1.07
CA HIS A 255 -2.42 -21.01 -2.37
C HIS A 255 -2.75 -22.04 -3.46
N TYR A 256 -2.06 -23.19 -3.45
CA TYR A 256 -2.29 -24.26 -4.43
C TYR A 256 -3.24 -25.37 -3.94
N GLY A 257 -3.94 -25.16 -2.82
CA GLY A 257 -4.91 -26.11 -2.29
C GLY A 257 -4.30 -27.43 -1.79
N LEU A 258 -3.03 -27.39 -1.38
CA LEU A 258 -2.28 -28.53 -0.85
C LEU A 258 -2.20 -28.46 0.68
N ASP A 259 -2.11 -29.63 1.31
CA ASP A 259 -1.73 -29.69 2.71
C ASP A 259 -0.23 -29.33 2.87
N PRO A 260 0.14 -28.51 3.86
CA PRO A 260 1.55 -28.11 4.09
C PRO A 260 2.50 -29.28 4.28
N ALA A 261 2.09 -30.36 4.97
CA ALA A 261 2.92 -31.53 5.19
C ALA A 261 3.15 -32.29 3.87
N THR A 262 2.12 -32.40 3.05
CA THR A 262 2.21 -33.00 1.69
C THR A 262 3.16 -32.22 0.79
N LEU A 263 3.05 -30.88 0.77
CA LEU A 263 3.96 -30.05 -0.03
C LEU A 263 5.40 -30.17 0.46
N LEU A 264 5.62 -30.18 1.80
CA LEU A 264 6.96 -30.38 2.38
C LEU A 264 7.56 -31.74 2.00
N GLU A 265 6.76 -32.82 2.02
CA GLU A 265 7.20 -34.14 1.58
C GLU A 265 7.60 -34.15 0.11
N LEU A 266 6.77 -33.59 -0.77
CA LEU A 266 7.08 -33.48 -2.19
C LEU A 266 8.38 -32.67 -2.43
N MET A 267 8.56 -31.57 -1.69
CA MET A 267 9.78 -30.77 -1.74
C MET A 267 11.00 -31.55 -1.24
N PHE A 268 10.87 -32.31 -0.14
CA PHE A 268 11.92 -33.15 0.38
C PHE A 268 12.36 -34.20 -0.66
N GLN A 269 11.43 -34.91 -1.28
CA GLN A 269 11.72 -35.91 -2.33
C GLN A 269 12.40 -35.26 -3.54
N ALA A 270 11.92 -34.07 -3.97
CA ALA A 270 12.52 -33.33 -5.07
C ALA A 270 13.95 -32.87 -4.76
N VAL A 271 14.20 -32.41 -3.54
CA VAL A 271 15.54 -32.01 -3.05
C VAL A 271 16.49 -33.20 -3.05
N GLN A 272 16.08 -34.37 -2.56
CA GLN A 272 16.91 -35.60 -2.58
C GLN A 272 17.31 -36.01 -3.99
N THR A 273 16.43 -35.81 -4.96
CA THR A 273 16.72 -36.13 -6.36
C THR A 273 17.68 -35.13 -7.00
N LEU A 274 17.62 -33.85 -6.64
CA LEU A 274 18.43 -32.79 -7.25
C LEU A 274 19.78 -32.58 -6.54
N ARG A 275 19.91 -33.01 -5.29
CA ARG A 275 21.15 -32.93 -4.50
C ARG A 275 22.36 -33.53 -5.18
N PRO A 276 22.33 -34.77 -5.71
CA PRO A 276 23.49 -35.39 -6.38
C PRO A 276 23.90 -34.64 -7.64
N LEU A 277 22.98 -33.87 -8.25
CA LEU A 277 23.22 -33.12 -9.49
C LEU A 277 23.85 -31.74 -9.22
N GLY A 278 24.05 -31.35 -7.97
CA GLY A 278 24.57 -30.03 -7.59
C GLY A 278 23.70 -28.85 -7.99
N MET A 279 22.41 -29.07 -8.28
CA MET A 279 21.50 -28.05 -8.79
C MET A 279 20.84 -27.20 -7.68
N ILE A 280 20.98 -27.60 -6.43
CA ILE A 280 20.39 -26.96 -5.26
C ILE A 280 21.45 -26.76 -4.20
N GLY A 281 21.45 -25.60 -3.54
CA GLY A 281 22.41 -25.25 -2.51
C GLY A 281 22.29 -26.14 -1.26
N LEU A 282 23.43 -26.61 -0.75
CA LEU A 282 23.49 -27.54 0.39
C LEU A 282 22.79 -26.99 1.65
N ALA A 283 22.91 -25.69 1.92
CA ALA A 283 22.24 -25.05 3.06
C ALA A 283 20.70 -25.17 2.98
N PHE A 284 20.14 -24.99 1.79
CA PHE A 284 18.69 -25.15 1.57
C PHE A 284 18.27 -26.63 1.71
N VAL A 285 19.06 -27.56 1.14
CA VAL A 285 18.83 -28.99 1.31
C VAL A 285 18.75 -29.37 2.79
N THR A 286 19.78 -28.99 3.55
CA THR A 286 19.88 -29.28 5.00
C THR A 286 18.69 -28.67 5.77
N ALA A 287 18.27 -27.46 5.41
CA ALA A 287 17.16 -26.79 6.06
C ALA A 287 15.80 -27.49 5.79
N ILE A 288 15.54 -27.92 4.55
CA ILE A 288 14.34 -28.71 4.20
C ILE A 288 14.36 -30.07 4.91
N GLU A 289 15.49 -30.77 4.92
CA GLU A 289 15.63 -32.05 5.63
C GLU A 289 15.37 -31.91 7.12
N MET A 290 15.90 -30.86 7.75
CA MET A 290 15.71 -30.59 9.17
C MET A 290 14.23 -30.36 9.49
N ILE A 291 13.54 -29.53 8.72
CA ILE A 291 12.11 -29.24 8.92
C ILE A 291 11.29 -30.52 8.75
N TYR A 292 11.55 -31.26 7.67
CA TYR A 292 10.85 -32.51 7.39
C TYR A 292 10.97 -33.51 8.55
N ARG A 293 12.19 -33.73 9.06
CA ARG A 293 12.42 -34.61 10.23
C ARG A 293 11.72 -34.12 11.50
N GLN A 294 11.74 -32.80 11.76
CA GLN A 294 11.06 -32.22 12.90
C GLN A 294 9.54 -32.41 12.83
N ASP A 295 8.96 -32.29 11.65
CA ASP A 295 7.51 -32.42 11.47
C ASP A 295 7.09 -33.91 11.53
N GLN A 296 7.91 -34.84 11.01
CA GLN A 296 7.70 -36.28 11.20
C GLN A 296 7.77 -36.70 12.69
N ALA A 297 8.68 -36.13 13.47
CA ALA A 297 8.77 -36.40 14.89
C ALA A 297 7.60 -35.88 15.74
N ARG A 298 6.82 -34.93 15.20
CA ARG A 298 5.61 -34.38 15.83
C ARG A 298 4.32 -35.15 15.54
N LEU A 299 4.34 -36.05 14.55
CA LEU A 299 3.17 -36.88 14.23
C LEU A 299 2.99 -37.93 15.33
N PRO A 300 1.78 -38.08 15.93
CA PRO A 300 1.53 -38.95 17.08
C PRO A 300 1.52 -40.47 16.77
N GLY A 301 2.30 -40.91 15.79
CA GLY A 301 2.42 -42.28 15.33
C GLY A 301 3.77 -42.99 15.67
N ASN A 302 4.77 -42.30 16.18
CA ASN A 302 6.13 -42.82 16.39
C ASN A 302 6.55 -42.85 17.89
N MET A 303 5.61 -42.91 18.81
CA MET A 303 5.92 -43.24 20.22
C MET A 303 5.98 -44.75 20.41
N THR A 304 7.02 -45.39 19.89
CA THR A 304 7.45 -46.69 20.44
C THR A 304 8.35 -46.44 21.66
N ALA A 305 7.75 -46.73 22.80
CA ALA A 305 8.38 -47.14 24.04
C ALA A 305 9.49 -46.27 24.68
N VAL A 306 9.11 -45.34 25.56
CA VAL A 306 9.84 -45.14 26.83
C VAL A 306 8.81 -44.91 27.93
N SER A 307 8.76 -45.92 28.77
CA SER A 307 8.34 -45.99 30.18
C SER A 307 7.38 -44.96 30.76
N THR A 308 6.25 -45.53 31.13
CA THR A 308 5.30 -45.15 32.18
C THR A 308 5.95 -44.50 33.41
N GLN A 309 5.69 -43.23 33.63
CA GLN A 309 5.59 -42.67 34.96
C GLN A 309 4.25 -41.95 35.06
N THR A 310 3.40 -42.53 35.88
CA THR A 310 2.11 -42.03 36.31
C THR A 310 2.29 -40.71 37.06
N LEU A 311 1.77 -39.62 36.46
CA LEU A 311 1.48 -38.39 37.21
C LEU A 311 0.00 -38.07 36.95
N SER A 312 -0.73 -37.97 38.05
CA SER A 312 -2.16 -37.66 38.15
C SER A 312 -2.50 -36.32 37.44
N PRO A 313 -3.71 -36.18 36.85
CA PRO A 313 -4.10 -34.94 36.18
C PRO A 313 -4.39 -33.83 37.19
N PRO A 314 -4.04 -32.57 36.91
CA PRO A 314 -4.51 -31.43 37.70
C PRO A 314 -5.98 -31.16 37.36
N GLU A 315 -6.75 -30.85 38.39
CA GLU A 315 -8.15 -30.42 38.36
C GLU A 315 -8.32 -29.21 37.42
N VAL A 316 -9.32 -29.31 36.57
CA VAL A 316 -9.75 -28.22 35.70
C VAL A 316 -10.66 -27.29 36.47
N ASP A 317 -10.27 -26.03 36.61
CA ASP A 317 -11.05 -24.95 37.21
C ASP A 317 -12.13 -24.46 36.21
N PRO A 318 -13.43 -24.41 36.57
CA PRO A 318 -14.51 -24.12 35.61
C PRO A 318 -14.82 -22.63 35.41
N SER A 319 -13.84 -21.71 35.54
CA SER A 319 -14.11 -20.27 35.52
C SER A 319 -13.72 -19.51 34.24
N LEU A 320 -13.58 -20.19 33.09
CA LEU A 320 -13.25 -19.54 31.81
C LEU A 320 -14.38 -19.61 30.75
N SER A 321 -15.58 -19.21 31.13
CA SER A 321 -16.73 -19.18 30.21
C SER A 321 -17.41 -17.81 30.11
N PRO A 322 -16.72 -16.69 29.80
CA PRO A 322 -17.46 -15.53 29.28
C PRO A 322 -16.94 -14.93 27.95
N ILE A 323 -15.99 -15.57 27.25
CA ILE A 323 -15.40 -14.95 26.04
C ILE A 323 -16.13 -15.39 24.74
N MET A 324 -16.85 -16.49 24.76
CA MET A 324 -17.60 -16.94 23.56
C MET A 324 -18.92 -16.20 23.32
N ASP A 325 -19.58 -15.72 24.37
CA ASP A 325 -20.86 -15.01 24.23
C ASP A 325 -20.73 -13.59 23.62
N MET A 326 -19.57 -12.94 23.76
CA MET A 326 -19.34 -11.59 23.22
C MET A 326 -19.15 -11.56 21.71
N ARG A 327 -18.67 -12.65 21.12
CA ARG A 327 -18.45 -12.74 19.68
C ARG A 327 -19.75 -12.95 18.91
N ASP A 328 -20.65 -13.74 19.44
CA ASP A 328 -21.95 -14.02 18.82
C ASP A 328 -22.92 -12.85 18.96
N GLN A 329 -22.79 -12.05 20.01
CA GLN A 329 -23.54 -10.81 20.21
C GLN A 329 -23.11 -9.71 19.23
N LEU A 330 -21.79 -9.54 18.98
CA LEU A 330 -21.25 -8.61 17.99
C LEU A 330 -21.65 -8.95 16.55
N LEU A 331 -21.76 -10.25 16.22
CA LEU A 331 -22.21 -10.70 14.89
C LEU A 331 -23.72 -10.52 14.71
N SER A 332 -24.51 -10.61 15.78
CA SER A 332 -25.94 -10.36 15.75
C SER A 332 -26.29 -8.89 15.55
N ASP A 333 -25.49 -7.96 16.14
CA ASP A 333 -25.68 -6.52 16.00
C ASP A 333 -25.28 -5.98 14.62
N LEU A 334 -24.38 -6.69 13.92
CA LEU A 334 -23.96 -6.34 12.55
C LEU A 334 -24.94 -6.78 11.46
N LEU A 335 -25.90 -7.67 11.78
CA LEU A 335 -26.87 -8.24 10.84
C LEU A 335 -28.26 -7.64 10.95
N GLN A 336 -28.49 -6.58 11.76
CA GLN A 336 -29.79 -5.93 11.81
C GLN A 336 -30.01 -5.02 10.59
N PRO A 337 -31.12 -5.16 9.86
CA PRO A 337 -31.46 -4.28 8.75
C PRO A 337 -31.92 -2.93 9.30
N GLY A 338 -31.09 -1.89 9.14
CA GLY A 338 -31.40 -0.52 9.58
C GLY A 338 -30.22 0.28 10.11
N SER A 339 -29.01 -0.24 10.08
CA SER A 339 -27.81 0.48 10.51
C SER A 339 -27.36 1.48 9.42
N THR A 340 -27.50 2.78 9.71
CA THR A 340 -27.12 3.92 8.86
C THR A 340 -25.64 4.00 8.49
N CYS A 341 -24.82 3.03 8.87
CA CYS A 341 -23.39 2.97 8.56
C CYS A 341 -23.08 2.49 7.13
N ILE A 342 -24.01 1.81 6.45
CA ILE A 342 -23.83 1.28 5.09
C ILE A 342 -24.13 2.35 4.03
N ASP A 343 -25.07 3.26 4.28
CA ASP A 343 -25.44 4.32 3.34
C ASP A 343 -24.36 5.39 3.16
N VAL A 344 -23.55 5.65 4.17
CA VAL A 344 -22.46 6.63 4.11
C VAL A 344 -21.27 6.12 3.25
N TRP A 345 -21.12 4.81 3.08
CA TRP A 345 -20.04 4.21 2.29
C TRP A 345 -20.35 4.16 0.79
N LEU A 346 -21.62 4.07 0.43
CA LEU A 346 -22.09 4.02 -0.98
C LEU A 346 -22.11 5.42 -1.64
N GLU A 347 -22.34 6.49 -0.89
CA GLU A 347 -22.29 7.87 -1.43
C GLU A 347 -20.88 8.36 -1.80
N ARG A 348 -19.81 7.68 -1.39
CA ARG A 348 -18.42 8.06 -1.68
C ARG A 348 -17.79 7.37 -2.88
N GLN A 349 -18.49 6.51 -3.59
CA GLN A 349 -17.98 5.95 -4.85
C GLN A 349 -18.55 6.73 -6.03
N PRO A 350 -17.69 7.39 -6.87
CA PRO A 350 -18.18 7.93 -8.12
C PRO A 350 -18.51 6.78 -9.07
N ASP A 351 -19.69 6.87 -9.70
CA ASP A 351 -20.18 5.96 -10.71
C ASP A 351 -19.07 5.58 -11.73
N ARG A 352 -18.73 4.31 -11.79
CA ARG A 352 -18.12 3.73 -12.99
C ARG A 352 -19.24 3.52 -13.98
N VAL A 353 -19.45 4.50 -14.83
CA VAL A 353 -20.19 4.33 -16.08
C VAL A 353 -19.26 3.62 -17.07
N GLN A 354 -19.76 2.61 -17.67
CA GLN A 354 -19.38 1.68 -18.72
C GLN A 354 -18.29 2.11 -19.70
#